data_41ddca2e82e97391ebaa347a690b073a
#
_entry.id   41ddca2e82e97391ebaa347a690b073a
#
_cell.length_a   1.000
_cell.length_b   1.000
_cell.length_c   1.000
_cell.angle_alpha   90.00
_cell.angle_beta   90.00
_cell.angle_gamma   90.00
#
_symmetry.space_group_name_H-M   'P 1'
#
loop_
_entity.id
_entity.type
_entity.pdbx_description
1 polymer ?
#
loop_
_entity_poly.entity_id
_entity_poly.type
_entity_poly.pdbx_seq_one_letter_code
_entity_poly.pdbx_strand_id
1 'polypeptide(L)'
;CTAVIIYGSFVLGKVDNTLKQVKTETKTEVVSLSVYVLKDDSAESISDLKDADIGYLSFDDAADAFLLEKEIQSLGMTATSYDSILNLADALADGTEQGIILNDDYISMIEEQEKYEDFGDLIKSVYEDEVEIKIAEPEEKSGEDLEKDTFTVYISGTDMWGAVNARSRSDVNILAIVNTATGHVQLINTPRDYYVYRADKKEYDKLTHAGLYGIDCSKAALEKLYGTQIDYYIRVNFSGFESIIDALGGINVYS
;
A
#
# COMPACT_ATOMS: atom_id res chain seq x y z
N CYS A 1 9.92 -11.86 -41.41
CA CYS A 1 10.47 -10.95 -40.38
C CYS A 1 9.69 -9.63 -40.27
N THR A 2 9.25 -8.99 -41.37
CA THR A 2 8.58 -7.68 -41.32
C THR A 2 7.23 -7.69 -40.63
N ALA A 3 6.43 -8.75 -40.74
CA ALA A 3 5.11 -8.87 -40.12
C ALA A 3 5.20 -8.97 -38.55
N VAL A 4 6.25 -9.62 -38.03
CA VAL A 4 6.46 -9.75 -36.59
C VAL A 4 6.88 -8.40 -35.99
N ILE A 5 7.69 -7.63 -36.71
CA ILE A 5 8.13 -6.29 -36.30
C ILE A 5 6.95 -5.32 -36.28
N ILE A 6 6.06 -5.37 -37.30
CA ILE A 6 4.86 -4.54 -37.36
C ILE A 6 3.88 -4.88 -36.25
N TYR A 7 3.68 -6.17 -35.93
CA TYR A 7 2.82 -6.61 -34.83
C TYR A 7 3.41 -6.21 -33.47
N GLY A 8 4.71 -6.39 -33.28
CA GLY A 8 5.40 -5.95 -32.06
C GLY A 8 5.30 -4.44 -31.85
N SER A 9 5.49 -3.63 -32.88
CA SER A 9 5.35 -2.17 -32.81
C SER A 9 3.90 -1.73 -32.54
N PHE A 10 2.91 -2.46 -33.06
CA PHE A 10 1.49 -2.19 -32.80
C PHE A 10 1.09 -2.51 -31.35
N VAL A 11 1.60 -3.62 -30.80
CA VAL A 11 1.37 -4.00 -29.39
C VAL A 11 2.04 -3.00 -28.46
N LEU A 12 3.31 -2.64 -28.71
CA LEU A 12 4.03 -1.63 -27.93
C LEU A 12 3.35 -0.26 -27.98
N GLY A 13 2.85 0.15 -29.15
CA GLY A 13 2.09 1.40 -29.30
C GLY A 13 0.75 1.39 -28.54
N LYS A 14 0.06 0.25 -28.45
CA LYS A 14 -1.14 0.10 -27.60
C LYS A 14 -0.79 0.17 -26.13
N VAL A 15 0.25 -0.52 -25.70
CA VAL A 15 0.73 -0.49 -24.30
C VAL A 15 1.14 0.93 -23.91
N ASP A 16 1.89 1.65 -24.75
CA ASP A 16 2.30 3.03 -24.49
C ASP A 16 1.09 3.99 -24.39
N ASN A 17 0.08 3.84 -25.26
CA ASN A 17 -1.14 4.63 -25.19
C ASN A 17 -1.99 4.29 -23.95
N THR A 18 -2.05 3.03 -23.56
CA THR A 18 -2.78 2.61 -22.35
C THR A 18 -2.07 3.11 -21.09
N LEU A 19 -0.74 3.01 -21.05
CA LEU A 19 0.07 3.58 -19.96
C LEU A 19 -0.08 5.10 -19.89
N LYS A 20 -0.16 5.81 -21.04
CA LYS A 20 -0.43 7.24 -21.08
C LYS A 20 -1.84 7.60 -20.61
N GLN A 21 -2.86 6.79 -20.91
CA GLN A 21 -4.22 6.99 -20.39
C GLN A 21 -4.30 6.74 -18.88
N VAL A 22 -3.57 5.77 -18.37
CA VAL A 22 -3.46 5.52 -16.92
C VAL A 22 -2.69 6.64 -16.19
N LYS A 23 -1.77 7.34 -16.89
CA LYS A 23 -0.94 8.43 -16.35
C LYS A 23 -1.62 9.80 -16.28
N THR A 24 -2.80 10.01 -16.90
CA THR A 24 -3.34 11.38 -17.10
C THR A 24 -4.36 11.83 -16.05
N GLU A 25 -4.68 11.02 -15.06
CA GLU A 25 -5.56 11.44 -13.97
C GLU A 25 -4.72 11.61 -12.70
N THR A 26 -4.69 12.84 -12.16
CA THR A 26 -4.25 13.09 -10.78
C THR A 26 -5.18 12.25 -9.90
N LYS A 27 -4.73 11.06 -9.52
CA LYS A 27 -5.55 10.15 -8.73
C LYS A 27 -5.58 10.67 -7.32
N THR A 28 -6.71 11.18 -6.91
CA THR A 28 -7.06 11.23 -5.50
C THR A 28 -7.49 9.83 -5.09
N GLU A 29 -6.99 9.37 -3.98
CA GLU A 29 -7.43 8.16 -3.31
C GLU A 29 -8.35 8.56 -2.17
N VAL A 30 -9.46 7.83 -2.06
CA VAL A 30 -10.37 7.95 -0.91
C VAL A 30 -9.98 6.85 0.07
N VAL A 31 -9.60 7.24 1.27
CA VAL A 31 -9.23 6.34 2.37
C VAL A 31 -10.23 6.49 3.48
N SER A 32 -10.85 5.39 3.90
CA SER A 32 -11.71 5.37 5.08
C SER A 32 -10.83 5.28 6.33
N LEU A 33 -11.06 6.18 7.28
CA LEU A 33 -10.41 6.24 8.57
C LEU A 33 -11.45 6.23 9.68
N SER A 34 -11.15 5.50 10.73
CA SER A 34 -11.96 5.48 11.95
C SER A 34 -11.18 6.05 13.13
N VAL A 35 -11.88 6.72 14.03
CA VAL A 35 -11.37 7.07 15.36
C VAL A 35 -11.85 6.03 16.35
N TYR A 36 -10.92 5.28 16.90
CA TYR A 36 -11.17 4.22 17.86
C TYR A 36 -10.83 4.67 19.28
N VAL A 37 -11.66 4.25 20.22
CA VAL A 37 -11.43 4.33 21.66
C VAL A 37 -11.55 2.93 22.28
N LEU A 38 -11.14 2.74 23.51
CA LEU A 38 -11.43 1.49 24.23
C LEU A 38 -12.93 1.30 24.38
N LYS A 39 -13.41 0.06 24.34
CA LYS A 39 -14.82 -0.29 24.36
C LYS A 39 -15.56 0.19 25.61
N ASP A 40 -14.84 0.29 26.73
CA ASP A 40 -15.32 0.77 28.02
C ASP A 40 -15.14 2.29 28.23
N ASP A 41 -14.53 3.02 27.25
CA ASP A 41 -14.48 4.48 27.26
C ASP A 41 -15.90 5.06 27.16
N SER A 42 -16.13 6.20 27.81
CA SER A 42 -17.41 6.89 27.85
C SER A 42 -17.76 7.66 26.57
N ALA A 43 -16.78 7.88 25.67
CA ALA A 43 -17.01 8.56 24.42
C ALA A 43 -17.88 7.71 23.47
N GLU A 44 -18.91 8.33 22.89
CA GLU A 44 -19.82 7.72 21.90
C GLU A 44 -19.77 8.44 20.55
N SER A 45 -19.06 9.57 20.49
CA SER A 45 -18.90 10.38 19.28
C SER A 45 -17.57 11.13 19.31
N ILE A 46 -17.13 11.63 18.14
CA ILE A 46 -15.90 12.44 18.02
C ILE A 46 -15.96 13.70 18.90
N SER A 47 -17.14 14.25 19.14
CA SER A 47 -17.33 15.45 19.98
C SER A 47 -17.00 15.21 21.45
N ASP A 48 -17.08 13.96 21.90
CA ASP A 48 -16.74 13.57 23.28
C ASP A 48 -15.22 13.52 23.49
N LEU A 49 -14.43 13.54 22.40
CA LEU A 49 -12.98 13.57 22.41
C LEU A 49 -12.39 14.99 22.36
N LYS A 50 -13.20 15.97 22.75
CA LYS A 50 -12.72 17.36 22.86
C LYS A 50 -11.58 17.46 23.87
N ASP A 51 -10.48 18.11 23.45
CA ASP A 51 -9.24 18.28 24.21
C ASP A 51 -8.56 16.95 24.61
N ALA A 52 -8.89 15.82 23.94
CA ALA A 52 -8.31 14.50 24.18
C ALA A 52 -6.92 14.35 23.54
N ASP A 53 -6.15 13.41 24.08
CA ASP A 53 -4.89 12.95 23.47
C ASP A 53 -5.22 11.81 22.48
N ILE A 54 -4.80 11.96 21.21
CA ILE A 54 -5.13 11.07 20.09
C ILE A 54 -3.85 10.62 19.39
N GLY A 55 -3.66 9.30 19.29
CA GLY A 55 -2.56 8.72 18.55
C GLY A 55 -2.88 8.50 17.06
N TYR A 56 -1.85 8.60 16.21
CA TYR A 56 -1.96 8.26 14.78
C TYR A 56 -0.64 7.74 14.22
N LEU A 57 -0.68 7.12 13.02
CA LEU A 57 0.54 6.59 12.38
C LEU A 57 1.25 7.68 11.58
N SER A 58 2.52 7.95 11.88
CA SER A 58 3.35 8.98 11.24
C SER A 58 3.60 8.78 9.74
N PHE A 59 3.30 7.61 9.22
CA PHE A 59 3.43 7.26 7.81
C PHE A 59 2.08 7.16 7.08
N ASP A 60 0.97 7.52 7.74
CA ASP A 60 -0.37 7.50 7.17
C ASP A 60 -0.78 8.92 6.74
N ASP A 61 -0.60 9.22 5.45
CA ASP A 61 -0.92 10.52 4.87
C ASP A 61 -2.43 10.86 4.99
N ALA A 62 -3.29 9.82 5.11
CA ALA A 62 -4.71 10.02 5.31
C ALA A 62 -5.01 10.51 6.74
N ALA A 63 -4.30 9.98 7.74
CA ALA A 63 -4.42 10.46 9.12
C ALA A 63 -3.96 11.92 9.26
N ASP A 64 -2.88 12.30 8.57
CA ASP A 64 -2.43 13.70 8.52
C ASP A 64 -3.48 14.60 7.86
N ALA A 65 -4.10 14.18 6.75
CA ALA A 65 -5.14 14.94 6.08
C ALA A 65 -6.40 15.07 6.95
N PHE A 66 -6.81 14.00 7.62
CA PHE A 66 -7.93 13.97 8.56
C PHE A 66 -7.74 14.98 9.71
N LEU A 67 -6.54 15.04 10.31
CA LEU A 67 -6.23 15.99 11.38
C LEU A 67 -6.25 17.46 10.93
N LEU A 68 -6.14 17.73 9.63
CA LEU A 68 -6.22 19.07 9.07
C LEU A 68 -7.65 19.55 8.82
N GLU A 69 -8.65 18.69 8.92
CA GLU A 69 -10.06 19.08 8.76
C GLU A 69 -10.49 20.07 9.83
N LYS A 70 -11.25 21.08 9.42
CA LYS A 70 -11.65 22.18 10.33
C LYS A 70 -12.49 21.71 11.51
N GLU A 71 -13.34 20.70 11.30
CA GLU A 71 -14.18 20.14 12.34
C GLU A 71 -13.31 19.45 13.40
N ILE A 72 -12.35 18.65 12.94
CA ILE A 72 -11.39 17.95 13.81
C ILE A 72 -10.50 18.93 14.56
N GLN A 73 -9.95 19.94 13.86
CA GLN A 73 -9.15 20.99 14.51
C GLN A 73 -9.95 21.78 15.59
N SER A 74 -11.26 21.93 15.40
CA SER A 74 -12.10 22.66 16.35
C SER A 74 -12.30 21.92 17.69
N LEU A 75 -11.99 20.62 17.74
CA LEU A 75 -12.07 19.81 18.95
C LEU A 75 -10.89 20.03 19.90
N GLY A 76 -9.78 20.65 19.41
CA GLY A 76 -8.61 20.94 20.25
C GLY A 76 -7.84 19.70 20.71
N MET A 77 -7.98 18.58 20.02
CA MET A 77 -7.27 17.35 20.33
C MET A 77 -5.76 17.52 20.23
N THR A 78 -5.00 16.84 21.09
CA THR A 78 -3.55 16.74 21.00
C THR A 78 -3.19 15.49 20.21
N ALA A 79 -2.60 15.64 19.01
CA ALA A 79 -2.25 14.52 18.17
C ALA A 79 -0.78 14.09 18.36
N THR A 80 -0.55 12.82 18.66
CA THR A 80 0.76 12.20 18.83
C THR A 80 1.02 11.18 17.72
N SER A 81 2.13 11.33 16.99
CA SER A 81 2.49 10.41 15.92
C SER A 81 3.30 9.21 16.41
N TYR A 82 2.95 8.03 15.91
CA TYR A 82 3.64 6.77 16.20
C TYR A 82 4.24 6.18 14.91
N ASP A 83 5.44 5.63 15.01
CA ASP A 83 6.14 4.99 13.89
C ASP A 83 5.87 3.48 13.77
N SER A 84 5.11 2.92 14.70
CA SER A 84 4.75 1.51 14.77
C SER A 84 3.28 1.33 15.12
N ILE A 85 2.61 0.44 14.38
CA ILE A 85 1.21 0.07 14.62
C ILE A 85 1.04 -0.53 16.02
N LEU A 86 2.01 -1.33 16.46
CA LEU A 86 1.96 -1.96 17.80
C LEU A 86 2.17 -0.94 18.91
N ASN A 87 3.06 0.05 18.73
CA ASN A 87 3.23 1.13 19.71
C ASN A 87 1.96 1.98 19.81
N LEU A 88 1.26 2.20 18.68
CA LEU A 88 -0.01 2.89 18.68
C LEU A 88 -1.10 2.09 19.42
N ALA A 89 -1.16 0.77 19.19
CA ALA A 89 -2.08 -0.12 19.92
C ALA A 89 -1.77 -0.16 21.43
N ASP A 90 -0.47 -0.19 21.79
CA ASP A 90 -0.03 -0.12 23.21
C ASP A 90 -0.50 1.18 23.87
N ALA A 91 -0.32 2.33 23.18
CA ALA A 91 -0.69 3.65 23.69
C ALA A 91 -2.18 3.78 23.98
N LEU A 92 -3.04 3.18 23.15
CA LEU A 92 -4.47 3.09 23.43
C LEU A 92 -4.76 2.15 24.60
N ALA A 93 -4.15 0.96 24.60
CA ALA A 93 -4.41 -0.06 25.62
C ALA A 93 -3.97 0.34 27.02
N ASP A 94 -2.89 1.12 27.16
CA ASP A 94 -2.37 1.59 28.46
C ASP A 94 -2.94 2.96 28.89
N GLY A 95 -3.76 3.60 28.03
CA GLY A 95 -4.42 4.88 28.30
C GLY A 95 -3.50 6.10 28.13
N THR A 96 -2.35 5.96 27.48
CA THR A 96 -1.49 7.09 27.07
C THR A 96 -2.23 7.97 26.07
N GLU A 97 -2.94 7.35 25.13
CA GLU A 97 -3.86 8.01 24.20
C GLU A 97 -5.30 7.61 24.55
N GLN A 98 -6.22 8.58 24.55
CA GLN A 98 -7.64 8.29 24.76
C GLN A 98 -8.27 7.66 23.52
N GLY A 99 -7.79 8.03 22.34
CA GLY A 99 -8.23 7.45 21.08
C GLY A 99 -7.10 7.32 20.09
N ILE A 100 -7.36 6.57 19.01
CA ILE A 100 -6.43 6.43 17.89
C ILE A 100 -7.16 6.62 16.56
N ILE A 101 -6.46 7.22 15.58
CA ILE A 101 -6.90 7.29 14.20
C ILE A 101 -6.26 6.13 13.46
N LEU A 102 -7.09 5.28 12.86
CA LEU A 102 -6.62 4.05 12.22
C LEU A 102 -7.51 3.69 11.03
N ASN A 103 -6.89 3.17 9.97
CA ASN A 103 -7.61 2.46 8.92
C ASN A 103 -7.92 1.04 9.42
N ASP A 104 -9.10 0.54 9.14
CA ASP A 104 -9.60 -0.78 9.60
C ASP A 104 -8.70 -1.94 9.15
N ASP A 105 -8.01 -1.79 8.01
CA ASP A 105 -7.05 -2.80 7.52
C ASP A 105 -5.93 -3.09 8.51
N TYR A 106 -5.57 -2.12 9.36
CA TYR A 106 -4.53 -2.29 10.37
C TYR A 106 -4.98 -3.11 11.57
N ILE A 107 -6.28 -3.18 11.87
CA ILE A 107 -6.81 -3.96 13.01
C ILE A 107 -6.40 -5.43 12.85
N SER A 108 -6.64 -6.02 11.70
CA SER A 108 -6.29 -7.42 11.43
C SER A 108 -4.78 -7.70 11.51
N MET A 109 -3.94 -6.66 11.31
CA MET A 109 -2.48 -6.82 11.49
C MET A 109 -2.08 -6.81 12.95
N ILE A 110 -2.74 -5.97 13.75
CA ILE A 110 -2.54 -5.92 15.20
C ILE A 110 -2.92 -7.28 15.79
N GLU A 111 -4.05 -7.85 15.36
CA GLU A 111 -4.57 -9.16 15.80
C GLU A 111 -3.70 -10.36 15.40
N GLU A 112 -2.81 -10.23 14.41
CA GLU A 112 -1.82 -11.27 14.10
C GLU A 112 -0.76 -11.46 15.20
N GLN A 113 -0.67 -10.51 16.14
CA GLN A 113 0.23 -10.63 17.28
C GLN A 113 -0.49 -11.32 18.46
N GLU A 114 0.13 -12.33 19.05
CA GLU A 114 -0.43 -13.11 20.17
C GLU A 114 -0.94 -12.21 21.33
N LYS A 115 -0.28 -11.08 21.58
CA LYS A 115 -0.68 -10.10 22.60
C LYS A 115 -2.02 -9.41 22.31
N TYR A 116 -2.43 -9.36 21.04
CA TYR A 116 -3.54 -8.54 20.55
C TYR A 116 -4.56 -9.33 19.73
N GLU A 117 -4.66 -10.66 19.91
CA GLU A 117 -5.58 -11.53 19.17
C GLU A 117 -7.04 -11.04 19.16
N ASP A 118 -7.47 -10.35 20.19
CA ASP A 118 -8.83 -9.82 20.39
C ASP A 118 -8.87 -8.28 20.30
N PHE A 119 -7.92 -7.62 19.63
CA PHE A 119 -7.81 -6.15 19.64
C PHE A 119 -9.09 -5.47 19.13
N GLY A 120 -9.69 -5.96 18.06
CA GLY A 120 -10.96 -5.46 17.51
C GLY A 120 -12.12 -5.55 18.52
N ASP A 121 -12.10 -6.56 19.40
CA ASP A 121 -13.10 -6.70 20.45
C ASP A 121 -12.89 -5.73 21.63
N LEU A 122 -11.68 -5.18 21.78
CA LEU A 122 -11.32 -4.23 22.84
C LEU A 122 -11.64 -2.78 22.51
N ILE A 123 -11.89 -2.47 21.24
CA ILE A 123 -12.10 -1.12 20.73
C ILE A 123 -13.51 -0.92 20.18
N LYS A 124 -13.92 0.35 20.07
CA LYS A 124 -15.11 0.77 19.34
C LYS A 124 -14.82 2.00 18.51
N SER A 125 -15.39 2.09 17.30
CA SER A 125 -15.35 3.31 16.50
C SER A 125 -16.34 4.32 17.08
N VAL A 126 -15.88 5.56 17.22
CA VAL A 126 -16.70 6.73 17.63
C VAL A 126 -16.85 7.73 16.49
N TYR A 127 -16.11 7.55 15.42
CA TYR A 127 -16.18 8.37 14.20
C TYR A 127 -15.58 7.61 13.02
N GLU A 128 -16.17 7.77 11.85
CA GLU A 128 -15.67 7.24 10.58
C GLU A 128 -15.85 8.30 9.51
N ASP A 129 -14.84 8.52 8.69
CA ASP A 129 -14.86 9.45 7.57
C ASP A 129 -13.97 8.99 6.43
N GLU A 130 -14.28 9.47 5.23
CA GLU A 130 -13.51 9.23 4.02
C GLU A 130 -12.67 10.46 3.69
N VAL A 131 -11.36 10.31 3.66
CA VAL A 131 -10.41 11.38 3.36
C VAL A 131 -9.85 11.20 1.97
N GLU A 132 -9.87 12.25 1.16
CA GLU A 132 -9.20 12.28 -0.13
C GLU A 132 -7.72 12.62 0.04
N ILE A 133 -6.83 11.70 -0.30
CA ILE A 133 -5.38 11.94 -0.38
C ILE A 133 -4.92 12.03 -1.83
N LYS A 134 -3.94 12.89 -2.07
CA LYS A 134 -3.26 12.95 -3.37
C LYS A 134 -2.18 11.87 -3.40
N ILE A 135 -2.33 10.91 -4.30
CA ILE A 135 -1.25 9.96 -4.55
C ILE A 135 -0.11 10.71 -5.21
N ALA A 136 1.07 10.70 -4.57
CA ALA A 136 2.28 11.21 -5.21
C ALA A 136 2.50 10.43 -6.52
N GLU A 137 2.60 11.14 -7.64
CA GLU A 137 2.99 10.50 -8.90
C GLU A 137 4.36 9.84 -8.68
N PRO A 138 4.52 8.57 -9.12
CA PRO A 138 5.84 7.95 -9.11
C PRO A 138 6.78 8.85 -9.91
N GLU A 139 7.95 9.18 -9.36
CA GLU A 139 8.97 9.89 -10.11
C GLU A 139 9.21 9.15 -11.43
N GLU A 140 8.91 9.80 -12.56
CA GLU A 140 9.25 9.27 -13.87
C GLU A 140 10.77 9.16 -13.94
N LYS A 141 11.30 7.97 -13.73
CA LYS A 141 12.64 7.68 -14.23
C LYS A 141 12.52 7.71 -15.75
N SER A 142 13.03 8.76 -16.35
CA SER A 142 13.06 8.93 -17.80
C SER A 142 13.67 7.66 -18.41
N GLY A 143 13.12 7.22 -19.56
CA GLY A 143 13.51 5.97 -20.20
C GLY A 143 14.97 5.87 -20.68
N GLU A 144 15.86 6.72 -20.19
CA GLU A 144 17.32 6.69 -20.42
C GLU A 144 18.01 5.51 -19.78
N ASP A 145 17.39 4.83 -18.79
CA ASP A 145 17.93 3.63 -18.15
C ASP A 145 17.63 2.30 -18.89
N LEU A 146 16.92 2.35 -20.03
CA LEU A 146 16.65 1.16 -20.87
C LEU A 146 17.86 0.67 -21.70
N GLU A 147 19.04 1.25 -21.51
CA GLU A 147 20.26 0.75 -22.13
C GLU A 147 20.78 -0.58 -21.53
N LYS A 148 20.19 -1.07 -20.44
CA LYS A 148 20.52 -2.37 -19.88
C LYS A 148 19.81 -3.48 -20.65
N ASP A 149 20.57 -4.44 -21.17
CA ASP A 149 20.01 -5.66 -21.79
C ASP A 149 19.16 -6.49 -20.79
N THR A 150 19.32 -6.26 -19.50
CA THR A 150 18.60 -6.97 -18.43
C THR A 150 18.14 -6.01 -17.36
N PHE A 151 16.86 -6.07 -16.99
CA PHE A 151 16.27 -5.31 -15.89
C PHE A 151 15.29 -6.15 -15.07
N THR A 152 15.04 -5.73 -13.84
CA THR A 152 14.16 -6.41 -12.89
C THR A 152 12.95 -5.55 -12.57
N VAL A 153 11.75 -6.14 -12.71
CA VAL A 153 10.47 -5.51 -12.38
C VAL A 153 9.86 -6.23 -11.19
N TYR A 154 9.52 -5.50 -10.15
CA TYR A 154 8.70 -6.00 -9.05
C TYR A 154 7.22 -5.81 -9.37
N ILE A 155 6.46 -6.90 -9.36
CA ILE A 155 5.00 -6.89 -9.55
C ILE A 155 4.36 -7.18 -8.20
N SER A 156 3.69 -6.17 -7.63
CA SER A 156 2.96 -6.23 -6.37
C SER A 156 1.47 -6.27 -6.65
N GLY A 157 0.78 -7.32 -6.20
CA GLY A 157 -0.67 -7.43 -6.30
C GLY A 157 -1.34 -7.28 -4.94
N THR A 158 -2.46 -6.59 -4.89
CA THR A 158 -3.29 -6.40 -3.70
C THR A 158 -4.70 -6.94 -3.96
N ASP A 159 -5.39 -7.43 -2.93
CA ASP A 159 -6.76 -7.99 -3.01
C ASP A 159 -7.86 -6.92 -2.91
N MET A 160 -7.55 -5.68 -3.25
CA MET A 160 -8.48 -4.56 -3.19
C MET A 160 -9.21 -4.33 -4.52
N TRP A 161 -10.36 -3.68 -4.45
CA TRP A 161 -11.10 -3.12 -5.58
C TRP A 161 -11.01 -1.59 -5.57
N GLY A 162 -11.15 -0.95 -6.73
CA GLY A 162 -11.15 0.50 -6.85
C GLY A 162 -9.77 1.09 -7.11
N ALA A 163 -9.42 2.19 -6.44
CA ALA A 163 -8.12 2.82 -6.59
C ALA A 163 -6.99 1.95 -5.99
N VAL A 164 -5.81 1.96 -6.63
CA VAL A 164 -4.65 1.24 -6.10
C VAL A 164 -4.08 2.05 -4.95
N ASN A 165 -4.32 1.58 -3.72
CA ASN A 165 -3.76 2.20 -2.54
C ASN A 165 -2.22 2.07 -2.54
N ALA A 166 -1.52 3.19 -2.30
CA ALA A 166 -0.06 3.20 -2.24
C ALA A 166 0.47 2.38 -1.05
N ARG A 167 -0.34 2.24 0.01
CA ARG A 167 -0.01 1.52 1.26
C ARG A 167 -1.09 0.51 1.59
N SER A 168 -0.93 -0.71 1.08
CA SER A 168 -1.78 -1.84 1.38
C SER A 168 -0.95 -3.11 1.44
N ARG A 169 -1.50 -4.19 1.96
CA ARG A 169 -0.85 -5.51 1.93
C ARG A 169 -0.48 -5.88 0.49
N SER A 170 0.69 -6.52 0.33
CA SER A 170 1.11 -7.08 -0.95
C SER A 170 0.91 -8.61 -0.90
N ASP A 171 -0.17 -9.08 -1.50
CA ASP A 171 -0.55 -10.50 -1.48
C ASP A 171 0.12 -11.29 -2.60
N VAL A 172 0.45 -10.61 -3.70
CA VAL A 172 1.22 -11.15 -4.81
C VAL A 172 2.55 -10.41 -4.90
N ASN A 173 3.66 -11.17 -4.88
CA ASN A 173 5.00 -10.62 -4.94
C ASN A 173 5.81 -11.39 -5.98
N ILE A 174 5.92 -10.83 -7.19
CA ILE A 174 6.63 -11.46 -8.31
C ILE A 174 7.77 -10.56 -8.75
N LEU A 175 8.97 -11.10 -8.86
CA LEU A 175 10.08 -10.48 -9.57
C LEU A 175 10.14 -11.02 -11.00
N ALA A 176 10.01 -10.14 -11.99
CA ALA A 176 10.20 -10.45 -13.40
C ALA A 176 11.57 -9.92 -13.82
N ILE A 177 12.50 -10.85 -14.11
CA ILE A 177 13.83 -10.53 -14.64
C ILE A 177 13.73 -10.67 -16.16
N VAL A 178 13.86 -9.55 -16.86
CA VAL A 178 13.68 -9.44 -18.31
C VAL A 178 15.03 -9.24 -18.97
N ASN A 179 15.38 -10.11 -19.92
CA ASN A 179 16.55 -9.93 -20.78
C ASN A 179 16.07 -9.63 -22.21
N THR A 180 16.23 -8.39 -22.64
CA THR A 180 15.75 -7.90 -23.94
C THR A 180 16.59 -8.41 -25.11
N ALA A 181 17.87 -8.67 -24.88
CA ALA A 181 18.77 -9.16 -25.93
C ALA A 181 18.42 -10.59 -26.34
N THR A 182 17.96 -11.43 -25.39
CA THR A 182 17.61 -12.84 -25.64
C THR A 182 16.10 -13.08 -25.71
N GLY A 183 15.28 -12.09 -25.33
CA GLY A 183 13.82 -12.23 -25.18
C GLY A 183 13.42 -13.16 -24.04
N HIS A 184 14.31 -13.44 -23.09
CA HIS A 184 14.05 -14.33 -21.96
C HIS A 184 13.45 -13.56 -20.79
N VAL A 185 12.38 -14.12 -20.18
CA VAL A 185 11.77 -13.59 -18.96
C VAL A 185 11.74 -14.67 -17.90
N GLN A 186 12.32 -14.40 -16.73
CA GLN A 186 12.26 -15.26 -15.57
C GLN A 186 11.33 -14.64 -14.53
N LEU A 187 10.37 -15.43 -14.04
CA LEU A 187 9.45 -15.03 -12.98
C LEU A 187 9.80 -15.76 -11.68
N ILE A 188 9.94 -15.00 -10.60
CA ILE A 188 10.19 -15.52 -9.24
C ILE A 188 9.03 -15.05 -8.37
N ASN A 189 8.17 -15.98 -7.96
CA ASN A 189 7.07 -15.69 -7.03
C ASN A 189 7.56 -15.89 -5.60
N THR A 190 7.37 -14.88 -4.75
CA THR A 190 7.67 -14.92 -3.32
C THR A 190 6.36 -14.98 -2.54
N PRO A 191 6.12 -16.02 -1.72
CA PRO A 191 4.92 -16.10 -0.90
C PRO A 191 4.77 -14.86 0.01
N ARG A 192 3.55 -14.37 0.18
CA ARG A 192 3.26 -13.17 0.98
C ARG A 192 3.70 -13.30 2.44
N ASP A 193 3.64 -14.51 3.00
CA ASP A 193 4.00 -14.81 4.39
C ASP A 193 5.50 -15.09 4.56
N TYR A 194 6.32 -14.88 3.51
CA TYR A 194 7.76 -15.08 3.60
C TYR A 194 8.37 -14.11 4.61
N TYR A 195 9.18 -14.65 5.54
CA TYR A 195 9.79 -13.89 6.63
C TYR A 195 11.02 -13.15 6.13
N VAL A 196 10.92 -11.83 5.97
CA VAL A 196 11.94 -10.98 5.36
C VAL A 196 12.47 -9.95 6.34
N TYR A 197 13.73 -9.52 6.14
CA TYR A 197 14.32 -8.45 6.91
C TYR A 197 13.85 -7.10 6.37
N ARG A 198 13.26 -6.29 7.21
CA ARG A 198 12.86 -4.91 6.95
C ARG A 198 13.96 -3.96 7.43
N ALA A 199 14.60 -3.28 6.48
CA ALA A 199 15.72 -2.38 6.78
C ALA A 199 15.27 -1.08 7.48
N ASP A 200 14.05 -0.62 7.23
CA ASP A 200 13.43 0.57 7.82
C ASP A 200 13.21 0.43 9.33
N LYS A 201 12.78 -0.75 9.79
CA LYS A 201 12.53 -1.06 11.20
C LYS A 201 13.64 -1.88 11.85
N LYS A 202 14.61 -2.39 11.08
CA LYS A 202 15.71 -3.28 11.53
C LYS A 202 15.21 -4.56 12.19
N GLU A 203 14.11 -5.09 11.72
CA GLU A 203 13.45 -6.29 12.23
C GLU A 203 13.04 -7.22 11.10
N TYR A 204 12.62 -8.43 11.44
CA TYR A 204 12.04 -9.39 10.50
C TYR A 204 10.54 -9.40 10.62
N ASP A 205 9.84 -9.46 9.48
CA ASP A 205 8.38 -9.51 9.42
C ASP A 205 7.92 -10.23 8.16
N LYS A 206 6.61 -10.49 8.01
CA LYS A 206 6.04 -11.04 6.79
C LYS A 206 6.19 -10.04 5.64
N LEU A 207 6.48 -10.54 4.45
CA LEU A 207 6.63 -9.71 3.25
C LEU A 207 5.37 -8.89 2.94
N THR A 208 4.18 -9.46 3.17
CA THR A 208 2.91 -8.77 2.94
C THR A 208 2.80 -7.46 3.74
N HIS A 209 3.33 -7.43 4.97
CA HIS A 209 3.32 -6.25 5.84
C HIS A 209 4.24 -5.14 5.33
N ALA A 210 5.32 -5.48 4.61
CA ALA A 210 6.18 -4.45 4.01
C ALA A 210 5.41 -3.51 3.08
N GLY A 211 4.35 -4.02 2.40
CA GLY A 211 3.48 -3.24 1.52
C GLY A 211 2.72 -2.10 2.21
N LEU A 212 2.43 -2.22 3.49
CA LEU A 212 1.74 -1.22 4.30
C LEU A 212 2.61 0.00 4.63
N TYR A 213 3.91 -0.20 4.63
CA TYR A 213 4.90 0.86 4.79
C TYR A 213 5.34 1.45 3.43
N GLY A 214 4.67 1.03 2.36
CA GLY A 214 4.89 1.50 1.00
C GLY A 214 5.70 0.55 0.13
N ILE A 215 5.66 0.81 -1.18
CA ILE A 215 6.30 -0.04 -2.19
C ILE A 215 7.82 -0.11 -2.02
N ASP A 216 8.45 0.97 -1.57
CA ASP A 216 9.90 1.01 -1.37
C ASP A 216 10.36 0.10 -0.24
N CYS A 217 9.54 -0.06 0.81
CA CYS A 217 9.81 -1.03 1.87
C CYS A 217 9.78 -2.47 1.34
N SER A 218 8.77 -2.82 0.53
CA SER A 218 8.67 -4.13 -0.13
C SER A 218 9.84 -4.39 -1.09
N LYS A 219 10.22 -3.37 -1.88
CA LYS A 219 11.40 -3.45 -2.77
C LYS A 219 12.67 -3.73 -1.99
N ALA A 220 12.96 -2.93 -0.96
CA ALA A 220 14.15 -3.08 -0.13
C ALA A 220 14.23 -4.46 0.53
N ALA A 221 13.10 -5.00 1.00
CA ALA A 221 13.02 -6.33 1.56
C ALA A 221 13.36 -7.42 0.53
N LEU A 222 12.81 -7.33 -0.69
CA LEU A 222 13.08 -8.27 -1.78
C LEU A 222 14.51 -8.14 -2.34
N GLU A 223 15.02 -6.92 -2.49
CA GLU A 223 16.40 -6.66 -2.88
C GLU A 223 17.39 -7.28 -1.89
N LYS A 224 17.10 -7.16 -0.60
CA LYS A 224 17.89 -7.78 0.46
C LYS A 224 17.82 -9.30 0.42
N LEU A 225 16.61 -9.84 0.19
CA LEU A 225 16.38 -11.29 0.15
C LEU A 225 17.12 -11.96 -1.01
N TYR A 226 17.05 -11.36 -2.21
CA TYR A 226 17.60 -11.95 -3.44
C TYR A 226 18.99 -11.42 -3.80
N GLY A 227 19.48 -10.40 -3.11
CA GLY A 227 20.79 -9.79 -3.43
C GLY A 227 20.80 -9.13 -4.81
N THR A 228 19.68 -8.62 -5.29
CA THR A 228 19.50 -7.99 -6.60
C THR A 228 18.91 -6.61 -6.47
N GLN A 229 19.12 -5.76 -7.46
CA GLN A 229 18.44 -4.45 -7.56
C GLN A 229 17.14 -4.61 -8.33
N ILE A 230 16.10 -3.91 -7.89
CA ILE A 230 14.80 -3.81 -8.58
C ILE A 230 14.75 -2.47 -9.31
N ASP A 231 14.78 -2.52 -10.64
CA ASP A 231 14.82 -1.32 -11.49
C ASP A 231 13.46 -0.63 -11.58
N TYR A 232 12.37 -1.41 -11.68
CA TYR A 232 11.01 -0.92 -11.86
C TYR A 232 10.03 -1.66 -10.94
N TYR A 233 8.85 -1.08 -10.73
CA TYR A 233 7.76 -1.79 -10.09
C TYR A 233 6.42 -1.52 -10.79
N ILE A 234 5.50 -2.45 -10.62
CA ILE A 234 4.10 -2.35 -11.03
C ILE A 234 3.27 -2.79 -9.82
N ARG A 235 2.34 -1.96 -9.39
CA ARG A 235 1.36 -2.33 -8.38
C ARG A 235 -0.01 -2.42 -9.02
N VAL A 236 -0.70 -3.53 -8.79
CA VAL A 236 -2.02 -3.82 -9.36
C VAL A 236 -2.97 -4.35 -8.30
N ASN A 237 -4.23 -3.98 -8.44
CA ASN A 237 -5.35 -4.58 -7.74
C ASN A 237 -6.27 -5.28 -8.74
N PHE A 238 -7.42 -5.80 -8.31
CA PHE A 238 -8.35 -6.47 -9.21
C PHE A 238 -8.83 -5.58 -10.34
N SER A 239 -9.21 -4.33 -10.05
CA SER A 239 -9.67 -3.36 -11.07
C SER A 239 -8.57 -3.01 -12.08
N GLY A 240 -7.36 -2.79 -11.60
CA GLY A 240 -6.19 -2.53 -12.45
C GLY A 240 -5.83 -3.72 -13.32
N PHE A 241 -5.89 -4.93 -12.76
CA PHE A 241 -5.63 -6.17 -13.51
C PHE A 241 -6.69 -6.39 -14.62
N GLU A 242 -7.97 -6.20 -14.31
CA GLU A 242 -9.06 -6.28 -15.28
C GLU A 242 -8.85 -5.28 -16.43
N SER A 243 -8.52 -4.03 -16.09
CA SER A 243 -8.22 -2.98 -17.08
C SER A 243 -7.04 -3.34 -18.00
N ILE A 244 -6.00 -3.99 -17.47
CA ILE A 244 -4.86 -4.46 -18.27
C ILE A 244 -5.32 -5.56 -19.25
N ILE A 245 -6.10 -6.53 -18.79
CA ILE A 245 -6.63 -7.61 -19.65
C ILE A 245 -7.53 -7.06 -20.74
N ASP A 246 -8.41 -6.11 -20.44
CA ASP A 246 -9.29 -5.45 -21.41
C ASP A 246 -8.49 -4.68 -22.47
N ALA A 247 -7.45 -3.96 -22.05
CA ALA A 247 -6.57 -3.23 -22.96
C ALA A 247 -5.82 -4.18 -23.93
N LEU A 248 -5.52 -5.42 -23.50
CA LEU A 248 -4.92 -6.45 -24.34
C LEU A 248 -5.94 -7.12 -25.28
N GLY A 249 -7.24 -6.88 -25.09
CA GLY A 249 -8.32 -7.52 -25.87
C GLY A 249 -8.73 -8.87 -25.34
N GLY A 250 -8.48 -9.13 -24.06
CA GLY A 250 -8.77 -10.39 -23.39
C GLY A 250 -7.64 -11.42 -23.48
N ILE A 251 -7.79 -12.50 -22.70
CA ILE A 251 -6.89 -13.67 -22.72
C ILE A 251 -7.68 -14.94 -22.95
N ASN A 252 -7.10 -15.91 -23.64
CA ASN A 252 -7.68 -17.24 -23.80
C ASN A 252 -7.18 -18.15 -22.67
N VAL A 253 -8.12 -18.68 -21.87
CA VAL A 253 -7.83 -19.62 -20.81
C VAL A 253 -8.45 -20.96 -21.18
N TYR A 254 -7.65 -22.04 -21.18
CA TYR A 254 -8.14 -23.41 -21.32
C TYR A 254 -8.43 -23.94 -19.91
N SER A 255 -9.67 -24.29 -19.65
CA SER A 255 -10.14 -24.93 -18.41
C SER A 255 -10.24 -26.43 -18.58
#